data_569e93bfa65d175b0d615fc8bad1067e
#
_entry.id   569e93bfa65d175b0d615fc8bad1067e
#
_cell.length_a   1.000
_cell.length_b   1.000
_cell.length_c   1.000
_cell.angle_alpha   90.00
_cell.angle_beta   90.00
_cell.angle_gamma   90.00
#
_symmetry.space_group_name_H-M   'P 1'
#
loop_
_entity.id
_entity.type
_entity.pdbx_description
1 polymer ?
#
loop_
_entity_poly.entity_id
_entity_poly.type
_entity_poly.pdbx_seq_one_letter_code
_entity_poly.pdbx_strand_id
1 'polypeptide(L)'
;SRIPPRVRIRQGASIESPHAMMLIDDAAMRLIEPLADRELPKLYDTELMLGGGHIAGYAVEGELAARTAEQIARMQAESGGFFLAVGDGNHSLATAKACWEAIKPTLSDEARVDHPARFALCELVNLHSPALIFRPVHRVVFGAEIDALQSGFERYLRAHGMTLADGGEVTLVQGGARRGFAIQ
;
A
#
# COMPACT_ATOMS: atom_id res chain seq x y z
N SER A 1 -12.16 16.29 -9.47
CA SER A 1 -11.94 15.38 -8.31
C SER A 1 -12.70 14.08 -8.51
N ARG A 2 -12.10 12.93 -8.16
CA ARG A 2 -12.73 11.59 -8.25
C ARG A 2 -13.53 11.24 -6.99
N ILE A 3 -13.49 12.06 -5.94
CA ILE A 3 -14.10 11.77 -4.65
C ILE A 3 -15.61 11.99 -4.65
N PRO A 4 -16.19 13.11 -5.12
CA PRO A 4 -17.62 13.35 -5.01
C PRO A 4 -18.53 12.28 -5.63
N PRO A 5 -18.24 11.71 -6.84
CA PRO A 5 -19.03 10.61 -7.38
C PRO A 5 -19.00 9.36 -6.48
N ARG A 6 -17.84 9.06 -5.89
CA ARG A 6 -17.66 7.89 -5.03
C ARG A 6 -18.38 8.05 -3.68
N VAL A 7 -18.40 9.26 -3.11
CA VAL A 7 -19.18 9.58 -1.90
C VAL A 7 -20.65 9.28 -2.13
N ARG A 8 -21.22 9.69 -3.28
CA ARG A 8 -22.63 9.42 -3.62
C ARG A 8 -22.97 7.93 -3.70
N ILE A 9 -22.01 7.11 -4.17
CA ILE A 9 -22.20 5.65 -4.23
C ILE A 9 -22.10 5.04 -2.83
N ARG A 10 -21.11 5.46 -2.03
CA ARG A 10 -20.84 4.93 -0.70
C ARG A 10 -21.88 5.36 0.34
N GLN A 11 -22.36 6.59 0.23
CA GLN A 11 -23.29 7.17 1.19
C GLN A 11 -24.60 6.36 1.24
N GLY A 12 -24.91 5.81 2.41
CA GLY A 12 -26.11 4.98 2.61
C GLY A 12 -26.03 3.55 2.06
N ALA A 13 -24.88 3.09 1.59
CA ALA A 13 -24.69 1.69 1.23
C ALA A 13 -24.76 0.79 2.47
N SER A 14 -25.53 -0.30 2.37
CA SER A 14 -25.71 -1.26 3.47
C SER A 14 -24.49 -2.15 3.67
N ILE A 15 -23.75 -2.40 2.61
CA ILE A 15 -22.52 -3.22 2.58
C ILE A 15 -21.46 -2.47 1.79
N GLU A 16 -20.26 -2.53 2.30
CA GLU A 16 -19.08 -1.95 1.69
C GLU A 16 -17.92 -2.97 1.73
N SER A 17 -17.26 -3.17 0.62
CA SER A 17 -16.06 -3.99 0.52
C SER A 17 -14.97 -3.24 -0.24
N PRO A 18 -14.53 -2.08 0.25
CA PRO A 18 -13.45 -1.36 -0.37
C PRO A 18 -12.14 -2.12 -0.14
N HIS A 19 -11.30 -2.14 -1.17
CA HIS A 19 -9.95 -2.63 -1.06
C HIS A 19 -8.99 -1.45 -0.94
N ALA A 20 -8.33 -1.33 0.19
CA ALA A 20 -7.25 -0.39 0.43
C ALA A 20 -6.04 -1.17 0.95
N MET A 21 -4.95 -1.16 0.18
CA MET A 21 -3.71 -1.83 0.54
C MET A 21 -2.83 -0.89 1.37
N MET A 22 -2.54 -1.31 2.59
CA MET A 22 -1.64 -0.63 3.50
C MET A 22 -0.33 -1.41 3.60
N LEU A 23 0.79 -0.75 3.34
CA LEU A 23 2.12 -1.35 3.44
C LEU A 23 2.73 -1.03 4.80
N ILE A 24 3.27 -2.04 5.47
CA ILE A 24 4.08 -1.89 6.69
C ILE A 24 5.55 -2.21 6.41
N ASP A 25 6.44 -1.51 7.08
CA ASP A 25 7.87 -1.77 7.08
C ASP A 25 8.23 -2.69 8.27
N ASP A 26 8.07 -4.02 8.07
CA ASP A 26 8.36 -5.05 9.07
C ASP A 26 9.42 -6.03 8.55
N ALA A 27 10.67 -5.57 8.48
CA ALA A 27 11.79 -6.38 8.00
C ALA A 27 12.04 -7.63 8.86
N ALA A 28 11.64 -7.61 10.13
CA ALA A 28 11.74 -8.75 11.05
C ALA A 28 10.56 -9.72 10.97
N MET A 29 9.57 -9.46 10.09
CA MET A 29 8.41 -10.34 9.86
C MET A 29 7.66 -10.71 11.15
N ARG A 30 7.39 -9.72 12.01
CA ARG A 30 6.84 -9.93 13.36
C ARG A 30 5.32 -9.97 13.44
N LEU A 31 4.62 -9.47 12.41
CA LEU A 31 3.18 -9.24 12.47
C LEU A 31 2.37 -10.27 11.67
N ILE A 32 2.59 -10.35 10.37
CA ILE A 32 1.74 -11.13 9.46
C ILE A 32 2.22 -12.57 9.36
N GLU A 33 3.50 -12.76 9.15
CA GLU A 33 4.10 -14.05 8.87
C GLU A 33 3.90 -15.07 10.01
N PRO A 34 3.98 -14.69 11.30
CA PRO A 34 3.73 -15.64 12.39
C PRO A 34 2.28 -16.16 12.48
N LEU A 35 1.33 -15.50 11.78
CA LEU A 35 -0.04 -15.97 11.71
C LEU A 35 -0.19 -17.17 10.77
N ALA A 36 0.66 -17.28 9.74
CA ALA A 36 0.64 -18.39 8.79
C ALA A 36 1.03 -19.74 9.42
N ASP A 37 1.83 -19.71 10.51
CA ASP A 37 2.27 -20.90 11.22
C ASP A 37 1.24 -21.39 12.26
N ARG A 38 0.08 -20.74 12.35
CA ARG A 38 -0.95 -21.06 13.32
C ARG A 38 -2.09 -21.83 12.70
N GLU A 39 -2.67 -22.72 13.51
CA GLU A 39 -3.90 -23.39 13.17
C GLU A 39 -5.09 -22.42 13.39
N LEU A 40 -5.56 -21.83 12.30
CA LEU A 40 -6.62 -20.81 12.31
C LEU A 40 -7.90 -21.35 11.66
N PRO A 41 -9.09 -20.91 12.12
CA PRO A 41 -10.35 -21.25 11.48
C PRO A 41 -10.36 -20.79 10.02
N LYS A 42 -10.49 -21.74 9.09
CA LYS A 42 -10.58 -21.44 7.67
C LYS A 42 -12.00 -20.91 7.33
N LEU A 43 -12.07 -19.76 6.70
CA LEU A 43 -13.32 -19.13 6.27
C LEU A 43 -13.68 -19.48 4.83
N TYR A 44 -12.69 -19.51 3.94
CA TYR A 44 -12.85 -19.86 2.53
C TYR A 44 -11.53 -20.40 1.97
N ASP A 45 -11.66 -21.11 0.85
CA ASP A 45 -10.55 -21.74 0.14
C ASP A 45 -11.02 -22.04 -1.27
N THR A 46 -10.56 -21.31 -2.27
CA THR A 46 -11.10 -21.38 -3.62
C THR A 46 -10.11 -20.94 -4.69
N GLU A 47 -10.29 -21.51 -5.89
CA GLU A 47 -9.62 -21.05 -7.09
C GLU A 47 -10.26 -19.76 -7.61
N LEU A 48 -9.43 -18.82 -8.03
CA LEU A 48 -9.88 -17.57 -8.62
C LEU A 48 -10.20 -17.75 -10.11
N MET A 49 -11.20 -17.01 -10.59
CA MET A 49 -11.60 -17.03 -11.99
C MET A 49 -10.47 -16.64 -12.94
N LEU A 50 -10.56 -17.10 -14.19
CA LEU A 50 -9.62 -16.74 -15.27
C LEU A 50 -8.15 -17.10 -14.99
N GLY A 51 -7.90 -18.12 -14.19
CA GLY A 51 -6.54 -18.51 -13.82
C GLY A 51 -5.84 -17.52 -12.92
N GLY A 52 -6.59 -16.74 -12.14
CA GLY A 52 -6.07 -15.73 -11.21
C GLY A 52 -5.33 -16.29 -9.99
N GLY A 53 -5.21 -17.63 -9.92
CA GLY A 53 -4.56 -18.32 -8.82
C GLY A 53 -5.55 -18.80 -7.75
N HIS A 54 -5.05 -19.07 -6.58
CA HIS A 54 -5.79 -19.64 -5.46
C HIS A 54 -5.81 -18.67 -4.28
N ILE A 55 -6.92 -18.61 -3.54
CA ILE A 55 -7.05 -17.81 -2.32
C ILE A 55 -7.67 -18.62 -1.19
N ALA A 56 -7.07 -18.55 -0.01
CA ALA A 56 -7.63 -19.07 1.22
C ALA A 56 -7.64 -17.98 2.29
N GLY A 57 -8.71 -17.89 3.07
CA GLY A 57 -8.86 -16.93 4.15
C GLY A 57 -9.09 -17.62 5.50
N TYR A 58 -8.51 -17.05 6.52
CA TYR A 58 -8.55 -17.57 7.89
C TYR A 58 -8.95 -16.47 8.86
N ALA A 59 -9.71 -16.82 9.89
CA ALA A 59 -10.10 -15.89 10.94
C ALA A 59 -8.99 -15.74 12.00
N VAL A 60 -8.68 -14.49 12.35
CA VAL A 60 -7.87 -14.14 13.51
C VAL A 60 -8.81 -13.52 14.54
N GLU A 61 -9.11 -14.27 15.59
CA GLU A 61 -10.17 -13.93 16.56
C GLU A 61 -9.70 -14.02 18.00
N GLY A 62 -10.53 -13.54 18.93
CA GLY A 62 -10.34 -13.68 20.36
C GLY A 62 -9.02 -13.11 20.87
N GLU A 63 -8.31 -13.87 21.70
CA GLU A 63 -7.04 -13.45 22.30
C GLU A 63 -5.94 -13.20 21.25
N LEU A 64 -5.94 -13.97 20.16
CA LEU A 64 -4.97 -13.78 19.09
C LEU A 64 -5.18 -12.43 18.38
N ALA A 65 -6.43 -12.04 18.11
CA ALA A 65 -6.75 -10.73 17.54
C ALA A 65 -6.29 -9.60 18.47
N ALA A 66 -6.53 -9.73 19.77
CA ALA A 66 -6.08 -8.76 20.78
C ALA A 66 -4.55 -8.62 20.78
N ARG A 67 -3.81 -9.73 20.79
CA ARG A 67 -2.33 -9.74 20.74
C ARG A 67 -1.81 -9.13 19.43
N THR A 68 -2.48 -9.40 18.31
CA THR A 68 -2.11 -8.83 17.01
C THR A 68 -2.31 -7.31 17.03
N ALA A 69 -3.42 -6.82 17.59
CA ALA A 69 -3.66 -5.39 17.76
C ALA A 69 -2.62 -4.72 18.67
N GLU A 70 -2.24 -5.35 19.78
CA GLU A 70 -1.15 -4.89 20.66
C GLU A 70 0.20 -4.84 19.93
N GLN A 71 0.48 -5.83 19.08
CA GLN A 71 1.71 -5.84 18.28
C GLN A 71 1.72 -4.67 17.28
N ILE A 72 0.61 -4.39 16.61
CA ILE A 72 0.46 -3.22 15.74
C ILE A 72 0.72 -1.93 16.51
N ALA A 73 0.13 -1.77 17.69
CA ALA A 73 0.32 -0.59 18.54
C ALA A 73 1.79 -0.40 18.95
N ARG A 74 2.47 -1.49 19.31
CA ARG A 74 3.91 -1.45 19.65
C ARG A 74 4.75 -1.02 18.45
N MET A 75 4.53 -1.63 17.29
CA MET A 75 5.27 -1.30 16.07
C MET A 75 5.02 0.16 15.64
N GLN A 76 3.80 0.64 15.79
CA GLN A 76 3.48 2.05 15.55
C GLN A 76 4.27 2.97 16.49
N ALA A 77 4.36 2.65 17.77
CA ALA A 77 5.13 3.44 18.74
C ALA A 77 6.64 3.42 18.42
N GLU A 78 7.18 2.31 17.94
CA GLU A 78 8.59 2.13 17.56
C GLU A 78 8.96 2.83 16.23
N SER A 79 7.99 3.12 15.36
CA SER A 79 8.20 3.57 13.97
C SER A 79 8.70 5.01 13.81
N GLY A 80 8.80 5.78 14.89
CA GLY A 80 9.20 7.19 14.81
C GLY A 80 8.19 8.10 14.07
N GLY A 81 6.95 7.67 13.93
CA GLY A 81 5.85 8.46 13.36
C GLY A 81 5.43 8.06 11.93
N PHE A 82 6.21 7.24 11.22
CA PHE A 82 5.82 6.68 9.93
C PHE A 82 5.70 5.16 10.04
N PHE A 83 4.48 4.66 10.13
CA PHE A 83 4.20 3.24 10.32
C PHE A 83 3.53 2.57 9.11
N LEU A 84 2.58 3.26 8.48
CA LEU A 84 1.80 2.73 7.37
C LEU A 84 1.90 3.63 6.15
N ALA A 85 2.07 3.03 4.98
CA ALA A 85 1.94 3.70 3.69
C ALA A 85 0.75 3.11 2.91
N VAL A 86 0.00 3.97 2.23
CA VAL A 86 -1.05 3.50 1.33
C VAL A 86 -0.43 3.07 0.01
N GLY A 87 -0.39 1.77 -0.26
CA GLY A 87 0.09 1.20 -1.51
C GLY A 87 -0.92 1.36 -2.64
N ASP A 88 -2.21 1.12 -2.33
CA ASP A 88 -3.35 1.38 -3.24
C ASP A 88 -4.61 1.70 -2.43
N GLY A 89 -5.61 2.32 -3.07
CA GLY A 89 -6.90 2.66 -2.46
C GLY A 89 -6.96 4.06 -1.85
N ASN A 90 -6.05 4.97 -2.18
CA ASN A 90 -6.05 6.38 -1.70
C ASN A 90 -7.41 7.06 -1.87
N HIS A 91 -8.07 6.88 -3.02
CA HIS A 91 -9.39 7.48 -3.27
C HIS A 91 -10.50 6.81 -2.45
N SER A 92 -10.39 5.51 -2.16
CA SER A 92 -11.33 4.78 -1.29
C SER A 92 -11.23 5.29 0.14
N LEU A 93 -10.03 5.43 0.69
CA LEU A 93 -9.81 5.99 2.02
C LEU A 93 -10.25 7.45 2.13
N ALA A 94 -9.94 8.28 1.12
CA ALA A 94 -10.39 9.67 1.08
C ALA A 94 -11.92 9.78 1.00
N THR A 95 -12.57 8.87 0.28
CA THR A 95 -14.04 8.78 0.20
C THR A 95 -14.62 8.36 1.55
N ALA A 96 -14.04 7.34 2.21
CA ALA A 96 -14.43 6.91 3.55
C ALA A 96 -14.37 8.06 4.54
N LYS A 97 -13.24 8.78 4.56
CA LYS A 97 -13.06 9.97 5.40
C LYS A 97 -14.11 11.03 5.12
N ALA A 98 -14.39 11.34 3.85
CA ALA A 98 -15.41 12.34 3.48
C ALA A 98 -16.83 11.95 3.96
N CYS A 99 -17.20 10.67 3.84
CA CYS A 99 -18.46 10.15 4.36
C CYS A 99 -18.53 10.26 5.90
N TRP A 100 -17.46 9.90 6.59
CA TRP A 100 -17.36 10.02 8.04
C TRP A 100 -17.50 11.46 8.53
N GLU A 101 -16.74 12.38 7.94
CA GLU A 101 -16.77 13.80 8.32
C GLU A 101 -18.15 14.44 8.07
N ALA A 102 -18.93 13.95 7.10
CA ALA A 102 -20.29 14.39 6.87
C ALA A 102 -21.30 13.90 7.94
N ILE A 103 -21.11 12.69 8.46
CA ILE A 103 -22.01 12.05 9.44
C ILE A 103 -21.62 12.47 10.87
N LYS A 104 -20.36 12.55 11.18
CA LYS A 104 -19.78 12.79 12.50
C LYS A 104 -20.45 13.95 13.28
N PRO A 105 -20.77 15.12 12.68
CA PRO A 105 -21.41 16.22 13.41
C PRO A 105 -22.84 15.91 13.86
N THR A 106 -23.51 14.91 13.28
CA THR A 106 -24.90 14.53 13.60
C THR A 106 -25.02 13.52 14.74
N LEU A 107 -23.85 13.00 15.21
CA LEU A 107 -23.78 11.94 16.21
C LEU A 107 -23.39 12.51 17.60
N SER A 108 -23.89 11.87 18.67
CA SER A 108 -23.38 12.10 20.03
C SER A 108 -21.95 11.59 20.16
N ASP A 109 -21.23 12.03 21.21
CA ASP A 109 -19.83 11.58 21.43
C ASP A 109 -19.74 10.07 21.64
N GLU A 110 -20.69 9.47 22.35
CA GLU A 110 -20.78 8.02 22.56
C GLU A 110 -21.00 7.28 21.24
N ALA A 111 -21.94 7.77 20.39
CA ALA A 111 -22.24 7.14 19.11
C ALA A 111 -21.08 7.23 18.10
N ARG A 112 -20.18 8.21 18.27
CA ARG A 112 -19.00 8.34 17.41
C ARG A 112 -17.94 7.26 17.62
N VAL A 113 -17.88 6.68 18.83
CA VAL A 113 -16.80 5.75 19.22
C VAL A 113 -16.80 4.52 18.33
N ASP A 114 -17.95 3.88 18.13
CA ASP A 114 -18.09 2.61 17.42
C ASP A 114 -18.93 2.70 16.15
N HIS A 115 -19.18 3.91 15.64
CA HIS A 115 -19.97 4.08 14.43
C HIS A 115 -19.28 3.43 13.23
N PRO A 116 -19.96 2.56 12.44
CA PRO A 116 -19.33 1.83 11.32
C PRO A 116 -18.65 2.72 10.28
N ALA A 117 -19.21 3.90 9.99
CA ALA A 117 -18.63 4.84 9.04
C ALA A 117 -17.29 5.46 9.50
N ARG A 118 -16.90 5.28 10.77
CA ARG A 118 -15.59 5.70 11.29
C ARG A 118 -14.45 4.83 10.77
N PHE A 119 -14.74 3.62 10.36
CA PHE A 119 -13.77 2.61 9.96
C PHE A 119 -13.78 2.37 8.45
N ALA A 120 -12.70 1.92 7.91
CA ALA A 120 -12.58 1.44 6.54
C ALA A 120 -11.83 0.10 6.55
N LEU A 121 -12.31 -0.85 5.74
CA LEU A 121 -11.61 -2.12 5.55
C LEU A 121 -10.31 -1.89 4.80
N CYS A 122 -9.21 -2.38 5.34
CA CYS A 122 -7.89 -2.31 4.74
C CYS A 122 -7.23 -3.69 4.75
N GLU A 123 -6.49 -3.99 3.70
CA GLU A 123 -5.53 -5.08 3.66
C GLU A 123 -4.18 -4.58 4.18
N LEU A 124 -3.54 -5.34 5.03
CA LEU A 124 -2.21 -5.03 5.53
C LEU A 124 -1.20 -5.97 4.89
N VAL A 125 -0.19 -5.42 4.23
CA VAL A 125 0.84 -6.17 3.50
C VAL A 125 2.22 -5.76 4.00
N ASN A 126 3.08 -6.75 4.26
CA ASN A 126 4.45 -6.47 4.62
C ASN A 126 5.27 -6.07 3.39
N LEU A 127 5.94 -4.92 3.43
CA LEU A 127 6.81 -4.41 2.35
C LEU A 127 7.94 -5.41 2.00
N HIS A 128 8.38 -6.19 2.98
CA HIS A 128 9.44 -7.19 2.85
C HIS A 128 8.92 -8.59 2.43
N SER A 129 7.61 -8.73 2.19
CA SER A 129 7.07 -10.00 1.69
C SER A 129 7.73 -10.41 0.38
N PRO A 130 8.24 -11.65 0.24
CA PRO A 130 8.83 -12.13 -1.01
C PRO A 130 7.82 -12.20 -2.17
N ALA A 131 6.52 -12.14 -1.87
CA ALA A 131 5.46 -12.06 -2.87
C ALA A 131 5.34 -10.67 -3.52
N LEU A 132 5.87 -9.61 -2.87
CA LEU A 132 5.89 -8.25 -3.43
C LEU A 132 7.07 -8.10 -4.39
N ILE A 133 6.79 -8.22 -5.67
CA ILE A 133 7.78 -7.99 -6.71
C ILE A 133 7.55 -6.62 -7.31
N PHE A 134 8.42 -5.67 -6.97
CA PHE A 134 8.43 -4.35 -7.60
C PHE A 134 9.06 -4.43 -8.97
N ARG A 135 8.26 -4.23 -10.01
CA ARG A 135 8.76 -4.15 -11.38
C ARG A 135 9.07 -2.70 -11.73
N PRO A 136 10.15 -2.44 -12.48
CA PRO A 136 10.48 -1.09 -12.91
C PRO A 136 9.35 -0.50 -13.76
N VAL A 137 9.07 0.78 -13.53
CA VAL A 137 8.10 1.55 -14.33
C VAL A 137 8.86 2.27 -15.43
N HIS A 138 8.62 1.86 -16.68
CA HIS A 138 9.19 2.52 -17.83
C HIS A 138 8.54 3.89 -18.07
N ARG A 139 9.34 4.85 -18.51
CA ARG A 139 8.90 6.21 -18.84
C ARG A 139 9.36 6.59 -20.22
N VAL A 140 8.52 7.33 -20.92
CA VAL A 140 8.87 7.96 -22.20
C VAL A 140 9.08 9.44 -21.96
N VAL A 141 10.24 9.95 -22.36
CA VAL A 141 10.59 11.37 -22.28
C VAL A 141 10.60 11.93 -23.69
N PHE A 142 9.81 12.97 -23.94
CA PHE A 142 9.71 13.64 -25.22
C PHE A 142 10.58 14.90 -25.24
N GLY A 143 11.14 15.22 -26.43
CA GLY A 143 11.88 16.47 -26.64
C GLY A 143 13.22 16.54 -25.90
N ALA A 144 13.80 15.42 -25.54
CA ALA A 144 15.13 15.35 -24.92
C ALA A 144 16.05 14.37 -25.67
N GLU A 145 17.30 14.76 -25.83
CA GLU A 145 18.36 13.89 -26.32
C GLU A 145 18.96 13.06 -25.16
N ILE A 146 19.41 11.84 -25.46
CA ILE A 146 19.91 10.88 -24.45
C ILE A 146 21.07 11.46 -23.63
N ASP A 147 21.97 12.23 -24.25
CA ASP A 147 23.12 12.86 -23.57
C ASP A 147 22.66 13.96 -22.60
N ALA A 148 21.68 14.76 -23.00
CA ALA A 148 21.10 15.81 -22.17
C ALA A 148 20.35 15.22 -20.98
N LEU A 149 19.60 14.13 -21.21
CA LEU A 149 18.86 13.43 -20.17
C LEU A 149 19.82 12.79 -19.16
N GLN A 150 20.87 12.10 -19.64
CA GLN A 150 21.89 11.52 -18.77
C GLN A 150 22.58 12.58 -17.91
N SER A 151 23.07 13.67 -18.54
CA SER A 151 23.74 14.76 -17.81
C SER A 151 22.83 15.43 -16.78
N GLY A 152 21.54 15.58 -17.11
CA GLY A 152 20.53 16.08 -16.17
C GLY A 152 20.33 15.15 -14.98
N PHE A 153 20.27 13.86 -15.24
CA PHE A 153 20.10 12.83 -14.21
C PHE A 153 21.32 12.76 -13.30
N GLU A 154 22.55 12.78 -13.85
CA GLU A 154 23.78 12.84 -13.05
C GLU A 154 23.85 14.07 -12.13
N ARG A 155 23.46 15.25 -12.62
CA ARG A 155 23.41 16.46 -11.78
C ARG A 155 22.39 16.32 -10.64
N TYR A 156 21.23 15.75 -10.94
CA TYR A 156 20.21 15.51 -9.93
C TYR A 156 20.70 14.57 -8.84
N LEU A 157 21.29 13.44 -9.21
CA LEU A 157 21.82 12.46 -8.27
C LEU A 157 22.92 13.03 -7.39
N ARG A 158 23.89 13.77 -7.98
CA ARG A 158 24.97 14.44 -7.21
C ARG A 158 24.43 15.43 -6.18
N ALA A 159 23.36 16.16 -6.53
CA ALA A 159 22.71 17.08 -5.58
C ALA A 159 22.06 16.36 -4.39
N HIS A 160 21.83 15.04 -4.51
CA HIS A 160 21.27 14.19 -3.46
C HIS A 160 22.30 13.20 -2.87
N GLY A 161 23.59 13.42 -3.09
CA GLY A 161 24.66 12.59 -2.55
C GLY A 161 24.83 11.23 -3.22
N MET A 162 24.29 11.07 -4.44
CA MET A 162 24.34 9.83 -5.22
C MET A 162 25.16 10.00 -6.50
N THR A 163 25.64 8.90 -7.08
CA THR A 163 26.38 8.89 -8.35
C THR A 163 25.84 7.83 -9.31
N LEU A 164 26.14 7.98 -10.60
CA LEU A 164 25.95 6.92 -11.58
C LEU A 164 27.25 6.12 -11.75
N ALA A 165 27.10 4.81 -11.79
CA ALA A 165 28.13 3.86 -12.20
C ALA A 165 27.62 3.00 -13.36
N ASP A 166 28.48 2.24 -14.00
CA ASP A 166 28.07 1.26 -15.00
C ASP A 166 27.19 0.19 -14.35
N GLY A 167 26.06 -0.15 -15.01
CA GLY A 167 25.12 -1.13 -14.47
C GLY A 167 23.86 -1.26 -15.31
N GLY A 168 22.84 -1.92 -14.77
CA GLY A 168 21.59 -2.24 -15.48
C GLY A 168 20.30 -1.85 -14.77
N GLU A 169 20.37 -1.17 -13.64
CA GLU A 169 19.16 -0.77 -12.85
C GLU A 169 18.34 0.29 -13.59
N VAL A 170 19.03 1.24 -14.23
CA VAL A 170 18.41 2.28 -15.07
C VAL A 170 18.97 2.15 -16.48
N THR A 171 18.10 2.04 -17.47
CA THR A 171 18.52 2.00 -18.89
C THR A 171 17.88 3.13 -19.65
N LEU A 172 18.71 3.97 -20.27
CA LEU A 172 18.26 4.97 -21.24
C LEU A 172 18.29 4.36 -22.65
N VAL A 173 17.23 4.59 -23.42
CA VAL A 173 17.09 4.06 -24.79
C VAL A 173 16.64 5.18 -25.72
N GLN A 174 17.37 5.41 -26.82
CA GLN A 174 17.00 6.34 -27.88
C GLN A 174 17.58 5.88 -29.20
N GLY A 175 16.75 5.79 -30.25
CA GLY A 175 17.21 5.50 -31.62
C GLY A 175 18.01 4.17 -31.76
N GLY A 176 17.73 3.18 -30.93
CA GLY A 176 18.49 1.91 -30.88
C GLY A 176 19.72 1.94 -29.97
N ALA A 177 20.20 3.10 -29.54
CA ALA A 177 21.25 3.20 -28.53
C ALA A 177 20.70 2.86 -27.15
N ARG A 178 21.51 2.14 -26.33
CA ARG A 178 21.19 1.75 -24.95
C ARG A 178 22.37 2.08 -24.05
N ARG A 179 22.06 2.67 -22.89
CA ARG A 179 23.05 2.96 -21.84
C ARG A 179 22.48 2.50 -20.50
N GLY A 180 23.17 1.59 -19.83
CA GLY A 180 22.79 1.05 -18.54
C GLY A 180 23.61 1.66 -17.40
N PHE A 181 22.95 1.94 -16.28
CA PHE A 181 23.55 2.55 -15.10
C PHE A 181 23.09 1.86 -13.84
N ALA A 182 23.93 1.89 -12.81
CA ALA A 182 23.57 1.65 -11.41
C ALA A 182 23.64 2.96 -10.64
N ILE A 183 22.80 3.12 -9.61
CA ILE A 183 22.80 4.27 -8.70
C ILE A 183 23.58 3.87 -7.43
N GLN A 184 24.56 4.68 -7.06
CA GLN A 184 25.42 4.49 -5.88
C GLN A 184 25.33 5.67 -4.93
#